data_01609f88ad415752df88d8d156b0f0f3
#
_entry.id   01609f88ad415752df88d8d156b0f0f3
#
_cell.length_a   1.000
_cell.length_b   1.000
_cell.length_c   1.000
_cell.angle_alpha   90.00
_cell.angle_beta   90.00
_cell.angle_gamma   90.00
#
_symmetry.space_group_name_H-M   'P 1'
#
loop_
_entity.id
_entity.type
_entity.pdbx_description
1 polymer ?
#
loop_
_entity_poly.entity_id
_entity_poly.type
_entity_poly.pdbx_seq_one_letter_code
_entity_poly.pdbx_strand_id
1 'polypeptide(L)'
;MTYVLLGAVSFVFFYLFDVFNIKGKSFLKVSFALIGLITFIYSSYKIAFLGSSIFFHKGIRLISALLFLISLFLLFYSLFLELPFKKTYGEKDYNNGLITTGTYALCRHPGVLWFFFMFIFLFFYTGSTLLLMAGLIWTSLDILYVYLQEKYFFQDMFKDYKKYKKTTPMLIPNLKSIKRCFKTIK
;
A
#
# COMPACT_ATOMS: atom_id res chain seq x y z
N MET A 1 -5.94 20.07 -8.63
CA MET A 1 -5.78 19.91 -7.16
C MET A 1 -6.95 19.20 -6.50
N THR A 2 -8.19 19.48 -6.86
CA THR A 2 -9.40 18.89 -6.23
C THR A 2 -9.36 17.37 -6.15
N TYR A 3 -9.00 16.67 -7.22
CA TYR A 3 -8.92 15.20 -7.22
C TYR A 3 -7.72 14.64 -6.42
N VAL A 4 -6.64 15.41 -6.28
CA VAL A 4 -5.53 15.02 -5.39
C VAL A 4 -6.00 15.03 -3.93
N LEU A 5 -6.74 16.07 -3.53
CA LEU A 5 -7.35 16.17 -2.20
C LEU A 5 -8.42 15.09 -1.98
N LEU A 6 -9.25 14.85 -2.99
CA LEU A 6 -10.27 13.79 -2.91
C LEU A 6 -9.64 12.41 -2.70
N GLY A 7 -8.55 12.08 -3.42
CA GLY A 7 -7.80 10.85 -3.19
C GLY A 7 -7.11 10.81 -1.82
N ALA A 8 -6.67 11.95 -1.29
CA ALA A 8 -6.13 12.02 0.07
C ALA A 8 -7.19 11.69 1.14
N VAL A 9 -8.45 12.07 0.93
CA VAL A 9 -9.57 11.73 1.83
C VAL A 9 -9.80 10.22 1.90
N SER A 10 -9.44 9.46 0.86
CA SER A 10 -9.55 7.98 0.88
C SER A 10 -8.75 7.35 2.03
N PHE A 11 -7.61 7.92 2.41
CA PHE A 11 -6.81 7.42 3.54
C PHE A 11 -7.51 7.59 4.89
N VAL A 12 -8.37 8.60 5.03
CA VAL A 12 -9.23 8.72 6.23
C VAL A 12 -10.23 7.57 6.27
N PHE A 13 -10.82 7.20 5.13
CA PHE A 13 -11.73 6.06 5.07
C PHE A 13 -11.02 4.73 5.34
N PHE A 14 -9.80 4.54 4.86
CA PHE A 14 -9.00 3.35 5.18
C PHE A 14 -8.65 3.30 6.68
N TYR A 15 -8.33 4.42 7.29
CA TYR A 15 -8.11 4.48 8.73
C TYR A 15 -9.39 4.15 9.52
N LEU A 16 -10.54 4.66 9.09
CA LEU A 16 -11.84 4.31 9.69
C LEU A 16 -12.18 2.82 9.51
N PHE A 17 -11.82 2.21 8.36
CA PHE A 17 -11.91 0.77 8.18
C PHE A 17 -11.18 0.01 9.30
N ASP A 18 -9.94 0.36 9.62
CA ASP A 18 -9.17 -0.30 10.68
C ASP A 18 -9.80 -0.09 12.07
N VAL A 19 -10.24 1.13 12.37
CA VAL A 19 -10.92 1.44 13.63
C VAL A 19 -12.18 0.59 13.81
N PHE A 20 -13.01 0.47 12.78
CA PHE A 20 -14.23 -0.31 12.83
C PHE A 20 -13.99 -1.83 12.75
N ASN A 21 -12.88 -2.24 12.13
CA ASN A 21 -12.43 -3.62 12.15
C ASN A 21 -12.14 -4.08 13.59
N ILE A 22 -11.37 -3.29 14.35
CA ILE A 22 -11.03 -3.58 15.75
C ILE A 22 -12.28 -3.55 16.64
N LYS A 23 -13.19 -2.60 16.39
CA LYS A 23 -14.48 -2.53 17.12
C LYS A 23 -15.47 -3.65 16.76
N GLY A 24 -15.13 -4.54 15.82
CA GLY A 24 -15.99 -5.65 15.39
C GLY A 24 -17.26 -5.21 14.64
N LYS A 25 -17.29 -3.99 14.07
CA LYS A 25 -18.45 -3.44 13.36
C LYS A 25 -18.35 -3.77 11.85
N SER A 26 -18.69 -5.00 11.48
CA SER A 26 -18.51 -5.55 10.14
C SER A 26 -19.14 -4.72 9.02
N PHE A 27 -20.36 -4.21 9.20
CA PHE A 27 -21.01 -3.37 8.19
C PHE A 27 -20.26 -2.07 7.94
N LEU A 28 -19.89 -1.34 9.01
CA LEU A 28 -19.19 -0.07 8.90
C LEU A 28 -17.80 -0.22 8.27
N LYS A 29 -17.03 -1.26 8.67
CA LYS A 29 -15.72 -1.49 8.08
C LYS A 29 -15.80 -1.72 6.57
N VAL A 30 -16.74 -2.55 6.10
CA VAL A 30 -16.89 -2.81 4.66
C VAL A 30 -17.33 -1.55 3.92
N SER A 31 -18.27 -0.77 4.48
CA SER A 31 -18.72 0.49 3.90
C SER A 31 -17.56 1.48 3.72
N PHE A 32 -16.73 1.68 4.77
CA PHE A 32 -15.58 2.59 4.68
C PHE A 32 -14.50 2.09 3.71
N ALA A 33 -14.25 0.77 3.66
CA ALA A 33 -13.33 0.20 2.68
C ALA A 33 -13.78 0.47 1.24
N LEU A 34 -15.07 0.24 0.94
CA LEU A 34 -15.64 0.45 -0.40
C LEU A 34 -15.65 1.94 -0.77
N ILE A 35 -16.09 2.83 0.12
CA ILE A 35 -16.09 4.27 -0.12
C ILE A 35 -14.66 4.74 -0.39
N GLY A 36 -13.70 4.36 0.45
CA GLY A 36 -12.28 4.71 0.28
C GLY A 36 -11.73 4.22 -1.05
N LEU A 37 -11.98 2.96 -1.40
CA LEU A 37 -11.50 2.36 -2.66
C LEU A 37 -12.11 3.04 -3.89
N ILE A 38 -13.42 3.25 -3.91
CA ILE A 38 -14.13 3.92 -5.03
C ILE A 38 -13.60 5.35 -5.19
N THR A 39 -13.50 6.10 -4.08
CA THR A 39 -13.00 7.48 -4.09
C THR A 39 -11.56 7.54 -4.59
N PHE A 40 -10.71 6.59 -4.17
CA PHE A 40 -9.31 6.51 -4.60
C PHE A 40 -9.18 6.20 -6.09
N ILE A 41 -9.89 5.17 -6.59
CA ILE A 41 -9.87 4.77 -8.00
C ILE A 41 -10.41 5.91 -8.87
N TYR A 42 -11.52 6.53 -8.49
CA TYR A 42 -12.09 7.66 -9.22
C TYR A 42 -11.11 8.85 -9.31
N SER A 43 -10.47 9.19 -8.19
CA SER A 43 -9.47 10.27 -8.13
C SER A 43 -8.26 9.96 -9.00
N SER A 44 -7.73 8.74 -8.93
CA SER A 44 -6.59 8.28 -9.74
C SER A 44 -6.92 8.33 -11.23
N TYR A 45 -8.10 7.86 -11.63
CA TYR A 45 -8.57 7.93 -13.00
C TYR A 45 -8.65 9.38 -13.50
N LYS A 46 -9.28 10.28 -12.74
CA LYS A 46 -9.40 11.70 -13.13
C LYS A 46 -8.03 12.38 -13.27
N ILE A 47 -7.11 12.13 -12.36
CA ILE A 47 -5.76 12.71 -12.39
C ILE A 47 -4.94 12.19 -13.56
N ALA A 48 -5.12 10.94 -13.97
CA ALA A 48 -4.40 10.36 -15.10
C ALA A 48 -4.68 11.09 -16.42
N PHE A 49 -5.88 11.66 -16.57
CA PHE A 49 -6.32 12.34 -17.79
C PHE A 49 -6.41 13.87 -17.66
N LEU A 50 -6.15 14.41 -16.46
CA LEU A 50 -6.17 15.85 -16.18
C LEU A 50 -4.77 16.36 -15.91
N GLY A 51 -4.47 17.55 -16.40
CA GLY A 51 -3.22 18.24 -16.13
C GLY A 51 -2.27 18.28 -17.32
N SER A 52 -1.18 19.03 -17.13
CA SER A 52 -0.09 19.10 -18.11
C SER A 52 0.65 17.78 -18.17
N SER A 53 0.98 17.35 -19.38
CA SER A 53 1.76 16.13 -19.58
C SER A 53 3.14 16.45 -20.16
N ILE A 54 4.14 15.75 -19.64
CA ILE A 54 5.49 15.72 -20.21
C ILE A 54 5.54 14.63 -21.26
N PHE A 55 6.10 14.94 -22.40
CA PHE A 55 6.26 13.93 -23.45
C PHE A 55 7.50 13.07 -23.18
N PHE A 56 7.28 11.78 -22.97
CA PHE A 56 8.35 10.79 -22.88
C PHE A 56 8.46 9.98 -24.16
N HIS A 57 9.69 9.61 -24.52
CA HIS A 57 9.97 8.75 -25.66
C HIS A 57 9.21 7.41 -25.54
N LYS A 58 8.75 6.85 -26.68
CA LYS A 58 7.95 5.62 -26.73
C LYS A 58 8.56 4.45 -25.97
N GLY A 59 9.90 4.29 -26.00
CA GLY A 59 10.61 3.24 -25.27
C GLY A 59 10.45 3.38 -23.74
N ILE A 60 10.58 4.61 -23.21
CA ILE A 60 10.39 4.89 -21.78
C ILE A 60 8.95 4.55 -21.37
N ARG A 61 7.98 4.97 -22.15
CA ARG A 61 6.55 4.69 -21.89
C ARG A 61 6.27 3.20 -21.86
N LEU A 62 6.80 2.43 -22.82
CA LEU A 62 6.58 1.00 -22.89
C LEU A 62 7.19 0.27 -21.67
N ILE A 63 8.45 0.59 -21.32
CA ILE A 63 9.11 0.03 -20.12
C ILE A 63 8.32 0.40 -18.85
N SER A 64 7.90 1.66 -18.75
CA SER A 64 7.13 2.13 -17.60
C SER A 64 5.77 1.46 -17.48
N ALA A 65 5.09 1.15 -18.60
CA ALA A 65 3.86 0.38 -18.58
C ALA A 65 4.07 -1.03 -18.00
N LEU A 66 5.14 -1.71 -18.41
CA LEU A 66 5.50 -3.02 -17.88
C LEU A 66 5.82 -2.96 -16.38
N LEU A 67 6.64 -1.99 -15.96
CA LEU A 67 7.02 -1.81 -14.56
C LEU A 67 5.81 -1.39 -13.69
N PHE A 68 4.87 -0.61 -14.24
CA PHE A 68 3.60 -0.32 -13.58
C PHE A 68 2.79 -1.59 -13.32
N LEU A 69 2.64 -2.46 -14.33
CA LEU A 69 1.93 -3.73 -14.17
C LEU A 69 2.59 -4.65 -13.14
N ILE A 70 3.93 -4.72 -13.14
CA ILE A 70 4.68 -5.46 -12.12
C ILE A 70 4.43 -4.89 -10.73
N SER A 71 4.51 -3.56 -10.57
CA SER A 71 4.27 -2.92 -9.27
C SER A 71 2.84 -3.11 -8.78
N LEU A 72 1.86 -3.04 -9.68
CA LEU A 72 0.45 -3.29 -9.39
C LEU A 72 0.22 -4.75 -8.97
N PHE A 73 0.84 -5.71 -9.67
CA PHE A 73 0.79 -7.13 -9.31
C PHE A 73 1.41 -7.37 -7.93
N LEU A 74 2.60 -6.82 -7.65
CA LEU A 74 3.27 -6.97 -6.36
C LEU A 74 2.50 -6.30 -5.22
N LEU A 75 1.83 -5.18 -5.49
CA LEU A 75 0.91 -4.54 -4.54
C LEU A 75 -0.24 -5.48 -4.20
N PHE A 76 -0.91 -6.01 -5.22
CA PHE A 76 -2.00 -6.96 -5.03
C PHE A 76 -1.54 -8.25 -4.34
N TYR A 77 -0.40 -8.81 -4.76
CA TYR A 77 0.19 -10.01 -4.18
C TYR A 77 0.46 -9.83 -2.68
N SER A 78 1.16 -8.74 -2.30
CA SER A 78 1.50 -8.49 -0.90
C SER A 78 0.27 -8.27 -0.02
N LEU A 79 -0.79 -7.62 -0.52
CA LEU A 79 -1.96 -7.28 0.28
C LEU A 79 -3.01 -8.42 0.36
N PHE A 80 -3.15 -9.23 -0.68
CA PHE A 80 -4.26 -10.17 -0.78
C PHE A 80 -3.85 -11.64 -0.90
N LEU A 81 -2.70 -11.94 -1.48
CA LEU A 81 -2.26 -13.32 -1.67
C LEU A 81 -1.30 -13.78 -0.58
N GLU A 82 -0.38 -12.92 -0.16
CA GLU A 82 0.61 -13.25 0.86
C GLU A 82 0.05 -13.08 2.28
N LEU A 83 -0.79 -12.07 2.52
CA LEU A 83 -1.50 -11.91 3.77
C LEU A 83 -2.69 -12.89 3.84
N PRO A 84 -2.83 -13.70 4.90
CA PRO A 84 -4.03 -14.48 5.13
C PRO A 84 -5.17 -13.54 5.58
N PHE A 85 -5.78 -12.85 4.64
CA PHE A 85 -6.75 -11.78 4.87
C PHE A 85 -7.85 -12.18 5.87
N LYS A 86 -8.35 -13.43 5.82
CA LYS A 86 -9.33 -13.95 6.77
C LYS A 86 -8.82 -13.99 8.21
N LYS A 87 -7.56 -14.40 8.42
CA LYS A 87 -6.95 -14.46 9.75
C LYS A 87 -6.56 -13.07 10.28
N THR A 88 -6.12 -12.18 9.39
CA THR A 88 -5.67 -10.83 9.78
C THR A 88 -6.84 -9.87 10.05
N TYR A 89 -7.95 -10.01 9.30
CA TYR A 89 -9.08 -9.07 9.38
C TYR A 89 -10.43 -9.73 9.67
N GLY A 90 -10.51 -11.06 9.73
CA GLY A 90 -11.75 -11.83 9.86
C GLY A 90 -11.98 -12.48 11.23
N GLU A 91 -10.93 -12.90 11.91
CA GLU A 91 -11.02 -13.65 13.18
C GLU A 91 -10.50 -12.79 14.35
N LYS A 92 -11.13 -12.97 15.52
CA LYS A 92 -10.71 -12.26 16.76
C LYS A 92 -9.39 -12.75 17.34
N ASP A 93 -8.84 -13.86 16.84
CA ASP A 93 -7.58 -14.42 17.31
C ASP A 93 -6.42 -14.00 16.42
N TYR A 94 -5.92 -12.79 16.66
CA TYR A 94 -4.80 -12.17 15.92
C TYR A 94 -3.43 -12.83 16.17
N ASN A 95 -3.34 -13.79 17.11
CA ASN A 95 -2.06 -14.31 17.60
C ASN A 95 -1.22 -15.07 16.56
N ASN A 96 -1.82 -15.57 15.47
CA ASN A 96 -1.17 -16.38 14.45
C ASN A 96 -1.13 -15.73 13.05
N GLY A 97 -1.48 -14.46 12.93
CA GLY A 97 -1.59 -13.77 11.62
C GLY A 97 -0.35 -12.99 11.17
N LEU A 98 0.72 -12.90 11.98
CA LEU A 98 1.91 -12.14 11.62
C LEU A 98 2.74 -12.88 10.57
N ILE A 99 2.86 -12.31 9.37
CA ILE A 99 3.73 -12.80 8.30
C ILE A 99 5.07 -12.09 8.35
N THR A 100 6.14 -12.87 8.29
CA THR A 100 7.52 -12.38 8.34
C THR A 100 8.38 -12.95 7.21
N THR A 101 7.76 -13.61 6.23
CA THR A 101 8.35 -14.28 5.07
C THR A 101 8.02 -13.53 3.78
N GLY A 102 8.58 -13.94 2.64
CA GLY A 102 8.29 -13.37 1.34
C GLY A 102 8.53 -11.87 1.26
N THR A 103 7.56 -11.10 0.74
CA THR A 103 7.68 -9.64 0.64
C THR A 103 7.70 -8.95 2.01
N TYR A 104 7.10 -9.57 3.04
CA TYR A 104 7.18 -9.12 4.43
C TYR A 104 8.53 -9.40 5.11
N ALA A 105 9.38 -10.25 4.52
CA ALA A 105 10.79 -10.34 4.92
C ALA A 105 11.63 -9.20 4.34
N LEU A 106 11.19 -8.61 3.22
CA LEU A 106 11.86 -7.48 2.56
C LEU A 106 11.74 -6.20 3.38
N CYS A 107 10.50 -5.84 3.72
CA CYS A 107 10.18 -4.73 4.63
C CYS A 107 8.82 -5.01 5.29
N ARG A 108 8.50 -4.28 6.37
CA ARG A 108 7.26 -4.53 7.12
C ARG A 108 6.00 -4.07 6.38
N HIS A 109 6.15 -3.08 5.48
CA HIS A 109 5.05 -2.53 4.69
C HIS A 109 5.37 -2.56 3.18
N PRO A 110 5.47 -3.74 2.58
CA PRO A 110 5.80 -3.88 1.17
C PRO A 110 4.75 -3.22 0.26
N GLY A 111 3.49 -3.17 0.68
CA GLY A 111 2.43 -2.48 -0.05
C GLY A 111 2.75 -1.01 -0.35
N VAL A 112 3.28 -0.28 0.64
CA VAL A 112 3.69 1.14 0.47
C VAL A 112 4.79 1.27 -0.60
N LEU A 113 5.74 0.34 -0.61
CA LEU A 113 6.84 0.34 -1.58
C LEU A 113 6.31 0.14 -3.02
N TRP A 114 5.44 -0.84 -3.21
CA TRP A 114 4.85 -1.12 -4.52
C TRP A 114 3.87 -0.02 -4.96
N PHE A 115 3.13 0.56 -4.04
CA PHE A 115 2.26 1.71 -4.27
C PHE A 115 3.05 2.93 -4.77
N PHE A 116 4.17 3.26 -4.15
CA PHE A 116 5.07 4.32 -4.60
C PHE A 116 5.56 4.08 -6.03
N PHE A 117 6.12 2.89 -6.31
CA PHE A 117 6.62 2.57 -7.64
C PHE A 117 5.52 2.53 -8.69
N MET A 118 4.33 2.07 -8.35
CA MET A 118 3.17 2.10 -9.23
C MET A 118 2.87 3.52 -9.73
N PHE A 119 2.85 4.53 -8.85
CA PHE A 119 2.60 5.92 -9.25
C PHE A 119 3.78 6.54 -10.03
N ILE A 120 5.01 6.22 -9.68
CA ILE A 120 6.20 6.66 -10.42
C ILE A 120 6.17 6.14 -11.86
N PHE A 121 5.91 4.85 -12.05
CA PHE A 121 5.86 4.29 -13.41
C PHE A 121 4.62 4.75 -14.18
N LEU A 122 3.50 4.97 -13.52
CA LEU A 122 2.30 5.53 -14.15
C LEU A 122 2.56 6.98 -14.60
N PHE A 123 3.32 7.77 -13.84
CA PHE A 123 3.80 9.09 -14.29
C PHE A 123 4.65 9.00 -15.55
N PHE A 124 5.67 8.14 -15.60
CA PHE A 124 6.51 7.99 -16.79
C PHE A 124 5.73 7.46 -18.01
N TYR A 125 4.67 6.68 -17.78
CA TYR A 125 3.79 6.20 -18.85
C TYR A 125 2.89 7.29 -19.41
N THR A 126 2.22 8.06 -18.53
CA THR A 126 1.22 9.07 -18.94
C THR A 126 1.85 10.45 -19.21
N GLY A 127 2.96 10.78 -18.51
CA GLY A 127 3.55 12.12 -18.48
C GLY A 127 2.81 13.10 -17.56
N SER A 128 1.73 12.69 -16.85
CA SER A 128 0.92 13.60 -16.05
C SER A 128 1.66 14.07 -14.80
N THR A 129 1.99 15.37 -14.75
CA THR A 129 2.63 16.00 -13.58
C THR A 129 1.75 15.95 -12.34
N LEU A 130 0.43 15.95 -12.52
CA LEU A 130 -0.55 15.76 -11.45
C LEU A 130 -0.46 14.36 -10.83
N LEU A 131 -0.19 13.31 -11.64
CA LEU A 131 0.04 11.95 -11.12
C LEU A 131 1.31 11.86 -10.28
N LEU A 132 2.40 12.53 -10.71
CA LEU A 132 3.61 12.58 -9.91
C LEU A 132 3.36 13.23 -8.56
N MET A 133 2.71 14.40 -8.56
CA MET A 133 2.36 15.12 -7.32
C MET A 133 1.43 14.29 -6.42
N ALA A 134 0.38 13.71 -6.98
CA ALA A 134 -0.54 12.85 -6.25
C ALA A 134 0.18 11.62 -5.66
N GLY A 135 1.01 10.95 -6.46
CA GLY A 135 1.81 9.79 -6.02
C GLY A 135 2.70 10.11 -4.83
N LEU A 136 3.38 11.27 -4.84
CA LEU A 136 4.21 11.71 -3.71
C LEU A 136 3.38 12.02 -2.47
N ILE A 137 2.27 12.77 -2.61
CA ILE A 137 1.37 13.12 -1.51
C ILE A 137 0.73 11.86 -0.93
N TRP A 138 0.15 11.01 -1.77
CA TRP A 138 -0.56 9.81 -1.32
C TRP A 138 0.37 8.77 -0.73
N THR A 139 1.60 8.61 -1.27
CA THR A 139 2.61 7.75 -0.63
C THR A 139 3.02 8.30 0.74
N SER A 140 3.13 9.61 0.90
CA SER A 140 3.42 10.21 2.22
C SER A 140 2.28 9.95 3.21
N LEU A 141 1.03 10.03 2.77
CA LEU A 141 -0.15 9.68 3.58
C LEU A 141 -0.19 8.17 3.91
N ASP A 142 0.19 7.33 2.97
CA ASP A 142 0.28 5.87 3.18
C ASP A 142 1.37 5.54 4.22
N ILE A 143 2.53 6.20 4.15
CA ILE A 143 3.59 6.08 5.18
C ILE A 143 3.06 6.50 6.56
N LEU A 144 2.34 7.62 6.64
CA LEU A 144 1.72 8.06 7.88
C LEU A 144 0.68 7.04 8.38
N TYR A 145 -0.13 6.51 7.48
CA TYR A 145 -1.14 5.53 7.79
C TYR A 145 -0.55 4.24 8.38
N VAL A 146 0.46 3.65 7.73
CA VAL A 146 1.11 2.44 8.27
C VAL A 146 1.91 2.71 9.55
N TYR A 147 2.43 3.92 9.74
CA TYR A 147 3.04 4.33 11.00
C TYR A 147 2.01 4.35 12.15
N LEU A 148 0.82 4.87 11.90
CA LEU A 148 -0.28 4.86 12.87
C LEU A 148 -0.76 3.43 13.16
N GLN A 149 -0.83 2.56 12.14
CA GLN A 149 -1.13 1.13 12.33
C GLN A 149 -0.10 0.46 13.25
N GLU A 150 1.21 0.68 13.04
CA GLU A 150 2.26 0.14 13.92
C GLU A 150 2.16 0.63 15.36
N LYS A 151 1.80 1.90 15.52
CA LYS A 151 1.76 2.55 16.83
C LYS A 151 0.54 2.14 17.65
N TYR A 152 -0.63 2.04 17.01
CA TYR A 152 -1.90 1.91 17.73
C TYR A 152 -2.57 0.54 17.58
N PHE A 153 -2.15 -0.28 16.60
CA PHE A 153 -2.85 -1.52 16.29
C PHE A 153 -1.95 -2.76 16.34
N PHE A 154 -0.85 -2.78 15.60
CA PHE A 154 -0.09 -4.02 15.36
C PHE A 154 0.63 -4.56 16.61
N GLN A 155 1.02 -3.69 17.55
CA GLN A 155 1.67 -4.13 18.78
C GLN A 155 0.71 -4.90 19.69
N ASP A 156 -0.56 -4.56 19.65
CA ASP A 156 -1.60 -5.23 20.45
C ASP A 156 -2.20 -6.43 19.69
N MET A 157 -2.20 -6.39 18.35
CA MET A 157 -2.71 -7.46 17.50
C MET A 157 -1.77 -8.66 17.40
N PHE A 158 -0.44 -8.46 17.39
CA PHE A 158 0.53 -9.50 17.12
C PHE A 158 1.58 -9.63 18.24
N LYS A 159 1.60 -10.75 18.94
CA LYS A 159 2.54 -11.02 20.06
C LYS A 159 4.00 -10.83 19.68
N ASP A 160 4.41 -11.28 18.49
CA ASP A 160 5.80 -11.24 18.04
C ASP A 160 6.16 -9.96 17.26
N TYR A 161 5.27 -8.96 17.20
CA TYR A 161 5.50 -7.76 16.40
C TYR A 161 6.75 -6.99 16.83
N LYS A 162 7.03 -6.92 18.14
CA LYS A 162 8.25 -6.26 18.68
C LYS A 162 9.54 -6.93 18.18
N LYS A 163 9.55 -8.26 18.06
CA LYS A 163 10.68 -9.03 17.52
C LYS A 163 10.84 -8.80 16.01
N TYR A 164 9.73 -8.83 15.27
CA TYR A 164 9.70 -8.55 13.85
C TYR A 164 10.20 -7.14 13.53
N LYS A 165 9.78 -6.14 14.29
CA LYS A 165 10.23 -4.74 14.17
C LYS A 165 11.75 -4.57 14.33
N LYS A 166 12.40 -5.38 15.19
CA LYS A 166 13.87 -5.36 15.37
C LYS A 166 14.64 -5.98 14.22
N THR A 167 14.03 -6.90 13.49
CA THR A 167 14.71 -7.71 12.46
C THR A 167 14.43 -7.26 11.04
N THR A 168 13.32 -6.55 10.81
CA THR A 168 12.87 -6.18 9.47
C THR A 168 12.66 -4.66 9.39
N PRO A 169 13.23 -3.98 8.38
CA PRO A 169 13.07 -2.53 8.21
C PRO A 169 11.61 -2.17 7.92
N MET A 170 11.21 -0.93 8.22
CA MET A 170 9.83 -0.47 8.00
C MET A 170 9.49 -0.43 6.50
N LEU A 171 10.27 0.31 5.71
CA LEU A 171 10.01 0.61 4.31
C LEU A 171 11.20 0.30 3.42
N ILE A 172 12.38 0.84 3.75
CA ILE A 172 13.56 0.76 2.89
C ILE A 172 14.28 -0.58 3.14
N PRO A 173 14.31 -1.49 2.15
CA PRO A 173 15.00 -2.76 2.29
C PRO A 173 16.51 -2.60 2.51
N ASN A 174 17.09 -3.50 3.31
CA ASN A 174 18.53 -3.63 3.44
C ASN A 174 19.01 -4.99 2.91
N LEU A 175 20.32 -5.17 2.75
CA LEU A 175 20.89 -6.40 2.18
C LEU A 175 20.48 -7.66 2.94
N LYS A 176 20.32 -7.60 4.27
CA LYS A 176 19.88 -8.74 5.09
C LYS A 176 18.42 -9.08 4.82
N SER A 177 17.55 -8.07 4.71
CA SER A 177 16.13 -8.26 4.42
C SER A 177 15.89 -8.75 2.99
N ILE A 178 16.65 -8.26 2.02
CA ILE A 178 16.61 -8.73 0.62
C ILE A 178 16.98 -10.22 0.55
N LYS A 179 18.10 -10.63 1.15
CA LYS A 179 18.51 -12.04 1.19
C LYS A 179 17.46 -12.94 1.85
N ARG A 180 16.80 -12.46 2.90
CA ARG A 180 15.74 -13.19 3.60
C ARG A 180 14.48 -13.32 2.76
N CYS A 181 14.10 -12.25 2.04
CA CYS A 181 12.98 -12.29 1.11
C CYS A 181 13.18 -13.40 0.05
N PHE A 182 14.32 -13.41 -0.65
CA PHE A 182 14.61 -14.45 -1.65
C PHE A 182 14.65 -15.87 -1.11
N LYS A 183 15.00 -16.07 0.18
CA LYS A 183 15.00 -17.39 0.81
C LYS A 183 13.61 -17.87 1.23
N THR A 184 12.67 -16.96 1.40
CA THR A 184 11.36 -17.26 1.99
C THR A 184 10.19 -17.01 1.04
N ILE A 185 10.42 -16.45 -0.14
CA ILE A 185 9.40 -16.29 -1.17
C ILE A 185 9.05 -17.70 -1.71
N LYS A 186 7.75 -17.97 -1.78
CA LYS A 186 7.22 -19.27 -2.25
C LYS A 186 6.70 -19.15 -3.67
#